data_000b8f8f7a6a6c6062e64c80a0d4f06e
#
_entry.id   000b8f8f7a6a6c6062e64c80a0d4f06e
#
_cell.length_a   1.000
_cell.length_b   1.000
_cell.length_c   1.000
_cell.angle_alpha   90.00
_cell.angle_beta   90.00
_cell.angle_gamma   90.00
#
_symmetry.space_group_name_H-M   'P 1'
#
loop_
_entity.id
_entity.type
_entity.pdbx_description
1 polymer ?
#
loop_
_entity_poly.entity_id
_entity_poly.type
_entity_poly.pdbx_seq_one_letter_code
_entity_poly.pdbx_strand_id
1 'polypeptide(L)'
;GQAGVDVIVDAGRLAPQALPESLVARASLIGIVTGSRLRQLAGLSMRVEEVEAMSSATTGTVGLVVVGPGRPYSSREIGRQFGLPVFGDVVFDARAAAVLSDGEPAGKRWSRGRYATSVQSMAESMRERVRQAHQNIAGPEMLNASVIGVAS
;
A
#
# COMPACT_ATOMS: atom_id res chain seq x y z
N GLY A 1 -5.16 25.78 3.25
CA GLY A 1 -4.52 24.55 2.86
C GLY A 1 -4.23 24.56 1.38
N GLN A 2 -3.03 24.19 0.95
CA GLN A 2 -2.75 24.00 -0.47
C GLN A 2 -3.53 22.77 -0.92
N ALA A 3 -4.59 22.97 -1.69
CA ALA A 3 -5.34 21.90 -2.32
C ALA A 3 -4.45 21.19 -3.34
N GLY A 4 -4.30 19.89 -3.23
CA GLY A 4 -3.76 19.06 -4.31
C GLY A 4 -2.35 18.50 -4.13
N VAL A 5 -1.79 18.44 -2.91
CA VAL A 5 -0.52 17.75 -2.66
C VAL A 5 -0.80 16.43 -1.92
N ASP A 6 -0.50 15.31 -2.59
CA ASP A 6 -0.47 14.00 -1.93
C ASP A 6 0.86 13.83 -1.20
N VAL A 7 0.82 13.48 0.08
CA VAL A 7 2.01 13.14 0.87
C VAL A 7 2.07 11.63 1.01
N ILE A 8 3.14 11.03 0.51
CA ILE A 8 3.41 9.58 0.64
C ILE A 8 4.55 9.41 1.63
N VAL A 9 4.32 8.59 2.66
CA VAL A 9 5.31 8.28 3.68
C VAL A 9 5.70 6.80 3.52
N ASP A 10 6.98 6.55 3.24
CA ASP A 10 7.54 5.21 3.36
C ASP A 10 7.82 4.92 4.83
N ALA A 11 7.05 4.01 5.38
CA ALA A 11 7.13 3.62 6.79
C ALA A 11 8.08 2.44 7.03
N GLY A 12 8.72 1.93 5.98
CA GLY A 12 9.58 0.77 6.08
C GLY A 12 8.81 -0.51 6.42
N ARG A 13 9.42 -1.38 7.21
CA ARG A 13 8.84 -2.67 7.59
C ARG A 13 7.78 -2.51 8.66
N LEU A 14 6.70 -3.27 8.52
CA LEU A 14 5.69 -3.39 9.56
C LEU A 14 6.30 -4.12 10.78
N ALA A 15 6.49 -3.38 11.85
CA ALA A 15 7.02 -3.87 13.13
C ALA A 15 6.22 -3.25 14.29
N PRO A 16 6.21 -3.88 15.47
CA PRO A 16 5.55 -3.31 16.63
C PRO A 16 6.04 -1.89 16.89
N GLN A 17 5.11 -0.95 17.07
CA GLN A 17 5.40 0.47 17.34
C GLN A 17 6.27 1.18 16.27
N ALA A 18 6.35 0.64 15.06
CA ALA A 18 7.15 1.21 13.99
C ALA A 18 6.63 2.56 13.49
N LEU A 19 5.34 2.83 13.66
CA LEU A 19 4.69 4.04 13.19
C LEU A 19 4.23 4.93 14.36
N PRO A 20 4.51 6.23 14.32
CA PRO A 20 3.93 7.17 15.26
C PRO A 20 2.39 7.14 15.17
N GLU A 21 1.71 7.06 16.31
CA GLU A 21 0.23 7.06 16.37
C GLU A 21 -0.37 8.28 15.66
N SER A 22 0.28 9.44 15.79
CA SER A 22 -0.15 10.67 15.11
C SER A 22 -0.10 10.59 13.60
N LEU A 23 0.80 9.78 13.03
CA LEU A 23 0.88 9.54 11.59
C LEU A 23 -0.26 8.58 11.16
N VAL A 24 -0.47 7.51 11.91
CA VAL A 24 -1.55 6.54 11.67
C VAL A 24 -2.91 7.22 11.74
N ALA A 25 -3.16 8.00 12.78
CA ALA A 25 -4.45 8.68 12.99
C ALA A 25 -4.80 9.68 11.87
N ARG A 26 -3.81 10.25 11.21
CA ARG A 26 -3.99 11.25 10.12
C ARG A 26 -3.93 10.66 8.72
N ALA A 27 -3.59 9.40 8.59
CA ALA A 27 -3.48 8.77 7.28
C ALA A 27 -4.85 8.58 6.65
N SER A 28 -5.07 9.11 5.47
CA SER A 28 -6.28 8.85 4.67
C SER A 28 -6.29 7.41 4.12
N LEU A 29 -5.09 6.83 3.96
CA LEU A 29 -4.92 5.48 3.46
C LEU A 29 -3.60 4.89 3.96
N ILE A 30 -3.64 3.66 4.45
CA ILE A 30 -2.47 2.88 4.86
C ILE A 30 -2.38 1.65 3.97
N GLY A 31 -1.34 1.60 3.13
CA GLY A 31 -1.06 0.47 2.25
C GLY A 31 -0.03 -0.47 2.86
N ILE A 32 -0.40 -1.71 3.11
CA ILE A 32 0.51 -2.76 3.56
C ILE A 32 0.95 -3.55 2.33
N VAL A 33 2.25 -3.49 2.03
CA VAL A 33 2.83 -4.22 0.90
C VAL A 33 3.21 -5.62 1.33
N THR A 34 2.70 -6.64 0.64
CA THR A 34 3.04 -8.05 0.87
C THR A 34 3.18 -8.79 -0.45
N GLY A 35 3.90 -9.91 -0.43
CA GLY A 35 3.92 -10.83 -1.57
C GLY A 35 2.87 -11.92 -1.44
N SER A 36 2.69 -12.71 -2.50
CA SER A 36 1.71 -13.80 -2.55
C SER A 36 2.24 -15.15 -2.04
N ARG A 37 3.52 -15.23 -1.65
CA ARG A 37 4.14 -16.49 -1.20
C ARG A 37 3.82 -16.76 0.27
N LEU A 38 3.65 -18.03 0.61
CA LEU A 38 3.30 -18.48 1.98
C LEU A 38 4.19 -17.85 3.07
N ARG A 39 5.50 -17.78 2.84
CA ARG A 39 6.45 -17.18 3.78
C ARG A 39 6.14 -15.70 4.07
N GLN A 40 5.74 -14.95 3.04
CA GLN A 40 5.40 -13.52 3.18
C GLN A 40 4.07 -13.34 3.88
N LEU A 41 3.10 -14.21 3.55
CA LEU A 41 1.79 -14.19 4.21
C LEU A 41 1.87 -14.66 5.67
N ALA A 42 2.76 -15.60 5.99
CA ALA A 42 3.04 -15.97 7.38
C ALA A 42 3.64 -14.77 8.16
N GLY A 43 4.54 -14.01 7.54
CA GLY A 43 5.03 -12.75 8.12
C GLY A 43 3.93 -11.75 8.41
N LEU A 44 2.98 -11.58 7.50
CA LEU A 44 1.82 -10.71 7.70
C LEU A 44 0.89 -11.26 8.80
N SER A 45 0.66 -12.57 8.86
CA SER A 45 -0.15 -13.19 9.93
C SER A 45 0.41 -12.96 11.33
N MET A 46 1.72 -12.90 11.45
CA MET A 46 2.38 -12.56 12.73
C MET A 46 2.22 -11.09 13.14
N ARG A 47 1.66 -10.25 12.26
CA ARG A 47 1.47 -8.81 12.45
C ARG A 47 0.00 -8.38 12.44
N VAL A 48 -0.91 -9.33 12.62
CA VAL A 48 -2.35 -9.04 12.59
C VAL A 48 -2.73 -8.03 13.67
N GLU A 49 -2.16 -8.16 14.87
CA GLU A 49 -2.44 -7.24 15.98
C GLU A 49 -2.04 -5.79 15.63
N GLU A 50 -0.89 -5.59 14.99
CA GLU A 50 -0.46 -4.26 14.54
C GLU A 50 -1.37 -3.70 13.43
N VAL A 51 -1.84 -4.57 12.54
CA VAL A 51 -2.79 -4.18 11.48
C VAL A 51 -4.14 -3.78 12.08
N GLU A 52 -4.64 -4.52 13.06
CA GLU A 52 -5.88 -4.22 13.77
C GLU A 52 -5.76 -2.91 14.57
N ALA A 53 -4.63 -2.72 15.26
CA ALA A 53 -4.33 -1.48 15.96
C ALA A 53 -4.32 -0.27 15.02
N MET A 54 -3.67 -0.37 13.86
CA MET A 54 -3.69 0.68 12.84
C MET A 54 -5.10 0.93 12.30
N SER A 55 -5.87 -0.14 12.03
CA SER A 55 -7.24 -0.02 11.53
C SER A 55 -8.17 0.67 12.54
N SER A 56 -7.91 0.47 13.84
CA SER A 56 -8.67 1.11 14.91
C SER A 56 -8.26 2.55 15.18
N ALA A 57 -6.98 2.88 14.93
CA ALA A 57 -6.41 4.20 15.23
C ALA A 57 -6.60 5.21 14.09
N THR A 58 -6.84 4.77 12.86
CA THR A 58 -7.02 5.65 11.71
C THR A 58 -8.50 5.87 11.37
N THR A 59 -8.82 7.05 10.88
CA THR A 59 -10.10 7.34 10.20
C THR A 59 -10.06 6.99 8.71
N GLY A 60 -8.88 6.69 8.19
CA GLY A 60 -8.66 6.26 6.81
C GLY A 60 -8.91 4.78 6.59
N THR A 61 -8.46 4.29 5.46
CA THR A 61 -8.61 2.88 5.08
C THR A 61 -7.26 2.16 5.14
N VAL A 62 -7.20 1.04 5.86
CA VAL A 62 -6.06 0.11 5.80
C VAL A 62 -6.34 -0.97 4.75
N GLY A 63 -5.34 -1.30 3.94
CA GLY A 63 -5.50 -2.34 2.92
C GLY A 63 -4.18 -2.84 2.37
N LEU A 64 -4.25 -3.77 1.44
CA LEU A 64 -3.11 -4.51 0.91
C LEU A 64 -2.71 -4.04 -0.50
N VAL A 65 -1.41 -4.00 -0.74
CA VAL A 65 -0.79 -4.00 -2.07
C VAL A 65 -0.08 -5.35 -2.22
N VAL A 66 -0.48 -6.15 -3.21
CA VAL A 66 0.06 -7.50 -3.38
C VAL A 66 1.08 -7.53 -4.51
N VAL A 67 2.31 -7.91 -4.21
CA VAL A 67 3.40 -8.04 -5.18
C VAL A 67 3.52 -9.48 -5.66
N GLY A 68 3.47 -9.68 -6.97
CA GLY A 68 3.54 -11.00 -7.60
C GLY A 68 2.32 -11.90 -7.32
N PRO A 69 1.08 -11.41 -7.49
CA PRO A 69 -0.12 -12.22 -7.24
C PRO A 69 -0.25 -13.39 -8.21
N GLY A 70 -1.07 -14.37 -7.84
CA GLY A 70 -1.51 -15.45 -8.72
C GLY A 70 -0.98 -16.84 -8.36
N ARG A 71 0.18 -16.98 -7.76
CA ARG A 71 0.69 -18.27 -7.29
C ARG A 71 1.55 -18.12 -6.03
N PRO A 72 1.28 -18.88 -4.96
CA PRO A 72 0.19 -19.86 -4.83
C PRO A 72 -1.19 -19.22 -4.64
N TYR A 73 -1.27 -17.95 -4.21
CA TYR A 73 -2.52 -17.27 -3.87
C TYR A 73 -2.76 -16.03 -4.73
N SER A 74 -4.02 -15.80 -5.08
CA SER A 74 -4.47 -14.55 -5.70
C SER A 74 -4.61 -13.45 -4.63
N SER A 75 -4.51 -12.21 -5.05
CA SER A 75 -4.74 -11.05 -4.18
C SER A 75 -6.12 -11.06 -3.52
N ARG A 76 -7.14 -11.57 -4.23
CA ARG A 76 -8.50 -11.70 -3.71
C ARG A 76 -8.58 -12.69 -2.54
N GLU A 77 -7.88 -13.82 -2.64
CA GLU A 77 -7.81 -14.81 -1.56
C GLU A 77 -7.08 -14.24 -0.36
N ILE A 78 -5.95 -13.53 -0.61
CA ILE A 78 -5.18 -12.86 0.44
C ILE A 78 -6.04 -11.80 1.14
N GLY A 79 -6.70 -10.92 0.39
CA GLY A 79 -7.59 -9.90 0.97
C GLY A 79 -8.69 -10.50 1.84
N ARG A 80 -9.32 -11.60 1.39
CA ARG A 80 -10.34 -12.30 2.19
C ARG A 80 -9.76 -12.94 3.45
N GLN A 81 -8.58 -13.53 3.37
CA GLN A 81 -7.92 -14.18 4.51
C GLN A 81 -7.61 -13.19 5.64
N PHE A 82 -7.19 -11.97 5.29
CA PHE A 82 -6.85 -10.94 6.27
C PHE A 82 -7.98 -9.94 6.56
N GLY A 83 -9.13 -10.09 5.92
CA GLY A 83 -10.25 -9.16 6.09
C GLY A 83 -9.95 -7.74 5.59
N LEU A 84 -8.97 -7.58 4.70
CA LEU A 84 -8.50 -6.29 4.23
C LEU A 84 -8.83 -6.07 2.74
N PRO A 85 -9.22 -4.85 2.35
CA PRO A 85 -9.35 -4.51 0.94
C PRO A 85 -7.99 -4.58 0.24
N VAL A 86 -8.00 -5.00 -1.02
CA VAL A 86 -6.80 -4.94 -1.87
C VAL A 86 -6.83 -3.64 -2.67
N PHE A 87 -5.77 -2.86 -2.55
CA PHE A 87 -5.64 -1.59 -3.27
C PHE A 87 -5.10 -1.79 -4.68
N GLY A 88 -4.30 -2.81 -4.89
CA GLY A 88 -3.81 -3.16 -6.20
C GLY A 88 -2.81 -4.31 -6.19
N ASP A 89 -2.55 -4.79 -7.39
CA ASP A 89 -1.60 -5.85 -7.71
C ASP A 89 -0.39 -5.25 -8.43
N VAL A 90 0.80 -5.56 -7.93
CA VAL A 90 2.05 -5.17 -8.59
C VAL A 90 2.74 -6.41 -9.15
N VAL A 91 3.08 -6.39 -10.42
CA VAL A 91 3.84 -7.48 -11.05
C VAL A 91 5.22 -7.58 -10.41
N PHE A 92 5.61 -8.78 -9.98
CA PHE A 92 6.97 -9.02 -9.52
C PHE A 92 7.94 -9.04 -10.70
N ASP A 93 8.77 -8.01 -10.81
CA ASP A 93 9.83 -7.90 -11.79
C ASP A 93 11.00 -7.13 -11.17
N ALA A 94 11.96 -7.88 -10.62
CA ALA A 94 13.11 -7.31 -9.91
C ALA A 94 13.96 -6.40 -10.83
N ARG A 95 14.08 -6.76 -12.12
CA ARG A 95 14.85 -5.97 -13.07
C ARG A 95 14.17 -4.65 -13.42
N ALA A 96 12.85 -4.68 -13.58
CA ALA A 96 12.11 -3.45 -13.83
C ALA A 96 12.05 -2.56 -12.56
N ALA A 97 11.99 -3.16 -11.38
CA ALA A 97 12.02 -2.44 -10.10
C ALA A 97 13.36 -1.75 -9.85
N ALA A 98 14.49 -2.35 -10.24
CA ALA A 98 15.84 -1.80 -10.06
C ALA A 98 16.03 -0.42 -10.74
N VAL A 99 15.23 -0.10 -11.75
CA VAL A 99 15.19 1.26 -12.34
C VAL A 99 14.80 2.32 -11.31
N LEU A 100 13.90 1.98 -10.38
CA LEU A 100 13.45 2.90 -9.34
C LEU A 100 14.27 2.79 -8.05
N SER A 101 14.68 1.58 -7.65
CA SER A 101 15.40 1.36 -6.39
C SER A 101 16.89 1.61 -6.50
N ASP A 102 17.51 1.25 -7.63
CA ASP A 102 18.97 1.23 -7.78
C ASP A 102 19.47 2.22 -8.84
N GLY A 103 18.56 2.99 -9.47
CA GLY A 103 18.90 3.95 -10.51
C GLY A 103 19.36 3.30 -11.82
N GLU A 104 18.99 2.05 -12.06
CA GLU A 104 19.30 1.36 -13.31
C GLU A 104 18.71 2.09 -14.53
N PRO A 105 19.36 2.07 -15.68
CA PRO A 105 18.86 2.76 -16.86
C PRO A 105 17.51 2.23 -17.31
N ALA A 106 16.52 3.12 -17.42
CA ALA A 106 15.23 2.77 -17.98
C ALA A 106 15.35 2.47 -19.47
N GLY A 107 15.01 1.25 -19.87
CA GLY A 107 14.89 0.93 -21.30
C GLY A 107 13.76 1.70 -21.99
N LYS A 108 13.84 1.89 -23.30
CA LYS A 108 12.87 2.69 -24.11
C LYS A 108 11.39 2.33 -23.90
N ARG A 109 11.07 1.14 -23.44
CA ARG A 109 9.71 0.65 -23.21
C ARG A 109 9.38 0.40 -21.74
N TRP A 110 10.25 0.80 -20.80
CA TRP A 110 10.08 0.52 -19.38
C TRP A 110 8.74 1.04 -18.86
N SER A 111 8.37 2.28 -19.17
CA SER A 111 7.11 2.90 -18.73
C SER A 111 5.84 2.22 -19.27
N ARG A 112 5.97 1.43 -20.32
CA ARG A 112 4.88 0.63 -20.92
C ARG A 112 4.97 -0.85 -20.55
N GLY A 113 5.96 -1.22 -19.73
CA GLY A 113 6.15 -2.58 -19.24
C GLY A 113 5.08 -2.96 -18.21
N ARG A 114 4.85 -4.26 -18.06
CA ARG A 114 3.83 -4.79 -17.14
C ARG A 114 4.03 -4.33 -15.70
N TYR A 115 5.28 -4.20 -15.24
CA TYR A 115 5.61 -3.68 -13.93
C TYR A 115 5.14 -2.23 -13.77
N ALA A 116 5.61 -1.33 -14.62
CA ALA A 116 5.27 0.09 -14.56
C ALA A 116 3.75 0.33 -14.69
N THR A 117 3.09 -0.40 -15.60
CA THR A 117 1.63 -0.33 -15.75
C THR A 117 0.90 -0.80 -14.49
N SER A 118 1.36 -1.88 -13.85
CA SER A 118 0.73 -2.35 -12.61
C SER A 118 0.91 -1.38 -11.44
N VAL A 119 2.09 -0.76 -11.32
CA VAL A 119 2.34 0.29 -10.32
C VAL A 119 1.44 1.51 -10.57
N GLN A 120 1.31 1.94 -11.83
CA GLN A 120 0.42 3.05 -12.18
C GLN A 120 -1.04 2.74 -11.84
N SER A 121 -1.54 1.57 -12.22
CA SER A 121 -2.92 1.14 -11.92
C SER A 121 -3.18 1.07 -10.40
N MET A 122 -2.22 0.56 -9.64
CA MET A 122 -2.29 0.55 -8.17
C MET A 122 -2.36 1.98 -7.61
N ALA A 123 -1.50 2.88 -8.09
CA ALA A 123 -1.48 4.27 -7.64
C ALA A 123 -2.80 5.00 -7.97
N GLU A 124 -3.39 4.76 -9.14
CA GLU A 124 -4.70 5.30 -9.53
C GLU A 124 -5.82 4.79 -8.62
N SER A 125 -5.83 3.48 -8.30
CA SER A 125 -6.77 2.88 -7.36
C SER A 125 -6.66 3.50 -5.95
N MET A 126 -5.43 3.70 -5.47
CA MET A 126 -5.20 4.34 -4.17
C MET A 126 -5.68 5.79 -4.15
N ARG A 127 -5.37 6.57 -5.19
CA ARG A 127 -5.86 7.96 -5.32
C ARG A 127 -7.37 8.05 -5.32
N GLU A 128 -8.04 7.15 -6.01
CA GLU A 128 -9.51 7.12 -6.04
C GLU A 128 -10.08 6.85 -4.66
N ARG A 129 -9.50 5.92 -3.90
CA ARG A 129 -9.93 5.63 -2.51
C ARG A 129 -9.72 6.83 -1.58
N VAL A 130 -8.60 7.52 -1.71
CA VAL A 130 -8.36 8.76 -0.96
C VAL A 130 -9.40 9.82 -1.29
N ARG A 131 -9.73 10.02 -2.56
CA ARG A 131 -10.79 10.95 -2.97
C ARG A 131 -12.15 10.59 -2.38
N GLN A 132 -12.52 9.30 -2.42
CA GLN A 132 -13.77 8.81 -1.85
C GLN A 132 -13.81 8.99 -0.33
N ALA A 133 -12.71 8.71 0.37
CA ALA A 133 -12.60 8.94 1.81
C ALA A 133 -12.83 10.42 2.16
N HIS A 134 -12.24 11.35 1.41
CA HIS A 134 -12.46 12.78 1.64
C HIS A 134 -13.86 13.26 1.34
N GLN A 135 -14.52 12.69 0.35
CA GLN A 135 -15.91 13.02 0.05
C GLN A 135 -16.87 12.58 1.15
N ASN A 136 -16.54 11.48 1.83
CA ASN A 136 -17.35 10.95 2.94
C ASN A 136 -17.09 11.68 4.28
N ILE A 137 -15.96 12.38 4.40
CA ILE A 137 -15.59 13.19 5.58
C ILE A 137 -15.69 14.66 5.17
N ALA A 138 -16.90 15.16 4.98
CA ALA A 138 -17.13 16.59 4.74
C ALA A 138 -16.87 17.42 6.01
N GLY A 139 -15.59 17.62 6.35
CA GLY A 139 -15.10 18.48 7.42
C GLY A 139 -13.72 19.04 7.06
N PRO A 140 -13.40 20.33 7.39
CA PRO A 140 -12.37 21.10 6.68
C PRO A 140 -10.91 20.92 7.11
N GLU A 141 -10.52 19.94 7.89
CA GLU A 141 -9.10 19.82 8.36
C GLU A 141 -8.57 18.40 8.39
N MET A 142 -8.17 17.87 7.23
CA MET A 142 -7.34 16.66 7.22
C MET A 142 -6.17 16.82 6.24
N LEU A 143 -4.95 16.64 6.74
CA LEU A 143 -3.74 16.46 5.92
C LEU A 143 -3.85 15.14 5.14
N ASN A 144 -3.70 15.22 3.82
CA ASN A 144 -3.63 14.05 2.93
C ASN A 144 -2.31 13.30 3.12
N ALA A 145 -2.25 12.38 4.06
CA ALA A 145 -1.10 11.50 4.24
C ALA A 145 -1.46 10.07 3.89
N SER A 146 -0.74 9.47 2.95
CA SER A 146 -0.80 8.03 2.65
C SER A 146 0.46 7.37 3.20
N VAL A 147 0.29 6.30 3.97
CA VAL A 147 1.39 5.56 4.60
C VAL A 147 1.50 4.19 3.94
N ILE A 148 2.71 3.81 3.54
CA ILE A 148 3.01 2.50 2.94
C ILE A 148 4.01 1.78 3.84
N GLY A 149 3.63 0.60 4.33
CA GLY A 149 4.49 -0.30 5.09
C GLY A 149 4.70 -1.64 4.37
N VAL A 150 5.83 -2.26 4.57
CA VAL A 150 6.17 -3.57 4.00
C VAL A 150 6.16 -4.63 5.08
N ALA A 151 5.37 -5.70 4.86
CA ALA A 151 5.40 -6.91 5.66
C ALA A 151 6.32 -7.94 5.01
N SER A 152 7.38 -8.36 5.69
CA SER A 152 8.33 -9.37 5.21
C SER A 152 8.83 -10.27 6.35
#